data_49665f2159037e61e9acf9d7f18cb2a4
#
_entry.id   49665f2159037e61e9acf9d7f18cb2a4
#
_cell.length_a   1.000
_cell.length_b   1.000
_cell.length_c   1.000
_cell.angle_alpha   90.00
_cell.angle_beta   90.00
_cell.angle_gamma   90.00
#
_symmetry.space_group_name_H-M   'P 1'
#
loop_
_entity.id
_entity.type
_entity.pdbx_description
1 polymer ?
#
loop_
_entity_poly.entity_id
_entity_poly.type
_entity_poly.pdbx_seq_one_letter_code
_entity_poly.pdbx_strand_id
1 'polypeptide(L)'
;YYNPEKLENKILHWELKQQKKIIREGSVVIPDGAFDLVELDEITFDFPEITEAATYHLDLSVPETNMANTYELYCFPTLSTEIPASGMTIGEGANEVHVTADYAEACALLQNGQKVLYLPTELADKIEGFYCTDFWCYPMFRDICEWMKKPVAVGTMGLLIQKDHPALVSFPAHKY
;
A
#
# COMPACT_ATOMS: atom_id res chain seq x y z
N TYR A 1 -3.43 8.04 -22.91
CA TYR A 1 -4.45 8.96 -23.43
C TYR A 1 -4.91 8.50 -24.81
N TYR A 2 -6.18 8.19 -24.95
CA TYR A 2 -6.75 7.61 -26.17
C TYR A 2 -7.74 8.55 -26.88
N ASN A 3 -7.69 9.84 -26.59
CA ASN A 3 -8.56 10.82 -27.22
C ASN A 3 -7.92 11.33 -28.54
N PRO A 4 -8.67 11.58 -29.63
CA PRO A 4 -8.16 12.15 -30.88
C PRO A 4 -7.67 13.62 -30.75
N GLU A 5 -8.03 14.31 -29.68
CA GLU A 5 -7.53 15.67 -29.44
C GLU A 5 -6.04 15.64 -29.07
N LYS A 6 -5.27 16.48 -29.76
CA LYS A 6 -3.86 16.63 -29.50
C LYS A 6 -3.63 17.42 -28.21
N LEU A 7 -2.70 16.95 -27.39
CA LEU A 7 -2.29 17.62 -26.16
C LEU A 7 -1.02 18.45 -26.31
N GLU A 8 -0.59 18.66 -27.54
CA GLU A 8 0.65 19.38 -27.87
C GLU A 8 0.65 20.77 -27.20
N ASN A 9 1.76 21.10 -26.55
CA ASN A 9 1.97 22.37 -25.85
C ASN A 9 1.01 22.68 -24.71
N LYS A 10 0.19 21.71 -24.28
CA LYS A 10 -0.60 21.87 -23.05
C LYS A 10 0.27 21.67 -21.82
N ILE A 11 -0.19 22.20 -20.72
CA ILE A 11 0.52 22.13 -19.45
C ILE A 11 -0.22 21.13 -18.55
N LEU A 12 0.50 20.13 -18.07
CA LEU A 12 0.05 19.26 -16.98
C LEU A 12 0.33 19.98 -15.67
N HIS A 13 -0.71 20.27 -14.90
CA HIS A 13 -0.59 20.77 -13.54
C HIS A 13 -0.67 19.61 -12.54
N TRP A 14 0.12 19.70 -11.48
CA TRP A 14 0.06 18.76 -10.38
C TRP A 14 0.00 19.48 -9.04
N GLU A 15 -0.77 18.94 -8.11
CA GLU A 15 -0.94 19.44 -6.76
C GLU A 15 -0.84 18.30 -5.76
N LEU A 16 0.06 18.42 -4.79
CA LEU A 16 0.10 17.54 -3.63
C LEU A 16 -0.75 18.16 -2.52
N LYS A 17 -1.77 17.46 -2.09
CA LYS A 17 -2.73 17.92 -1.08
C LYS A 17 -2.72 17.03 0.16
N GLN A 18 -2.89 17.64 1.31
CA GLN A 18 -3.30 16.96 2.54
C GLN A 18 -4.68 17.49 2.91
N GLN A 19 -5.69 16.63 2.85
CA GLN A 19 -7.09 17.02 2.93
C GLN A 19 -7.43 18.06 1.84
N LYS A 20 -7.74 19.33 2.22
CA LYS A 20 -8.04 20.43 1.28
C LYS A 20 -6.88 21.42 1.10
N LYS A 21 -5.75 21.21 1.78
CA LYS A 21 -4.61 22.14 1.75
C LYS A 21 -3.61 21.69 0.71
N ILE A 22 -3.26 22.57 -0.22
CA ILE A 22 -2.14 22.36 -1.13
C ILE A 22 -0.83 22.48 -0.35
N ILE A 23 -0.02 21.45 -0.42
CA ILE A 23 1.31 21.36 0.22
C ILE A 23 2.41 21.73 -0.76
N ARG A 24 2.28 21.21 -1.98
CA ARG A 24 3.19 21.47 -3.12
C ARG A 24 2.37 21.52 -4.40
N GLU A 25 2.86 22.23 -5.38
CA GLU A 25 2.27 22.30 -6.72
C GLU A 25 3.37 22.55 -7.76
N GLY A 26 3.08 22.24 -9.00
CA GLY A 26 3.97 22.49 -10.11
C GLY A 26 3.30 22.18 -11.44
N SER A 27 4.11 22.26 -12.50
CA SER A 27 3.62 21.99 -13.84
C SER A 27 4.70 21.43 -14.74
N VAL A 28 4.27 20.65 -15.74
CA VAL A 28 5.12 20.03 -16.76
C VAL A 28 4.52 20.33 -18.13
N VAL A 29 5.34 20.71 -19.09
CA VAL A 29 4.90 20.95 -20.48
C VAL A 29 4.79 19.60 -21.19
N ILE A 30 3.66 19.34 -21.84
CA ILE A 30 3.47 18.17 -22.68
C ILE A 30 4.14 18.43 -24.02
N PRO A 31 5.15 17.61 -24.43
CA PRO A 31 5.88 17.84 -25.66
C PRO A 31 5.00 17.64 -26.90
N ASP A 32 5.44 18.24 -28.00
CA ASP A 32 4.82 18.05 -29.30
C ASP A 32 4.90 16.58 -29.75
N GLY A 33 3.87 16.11 -30.41
CA GLY A 33 3.85 14.75 -30.97
C GLY A 33 3.62 13.64 -29.96
N ALA A 34 3.14 13.94 -28.74
CA ALA A 34 2.77 12.96 -27.73
C ALA A 34 1.48 12.20 -28.12
N PHE A 35 1.61 11.16 -28.95
CA PHE A 35 0.46 10.37 -29.42
C PHE A 35 0.30 9.02 -28.75
N ASP A 36 1.30 8.59 -27.99
CA ASP A 36 1.37 7.26 -27.43
C ASP A 36 1.71 7.34 -25.94
N LEU A 37 2.27 6.29 -25.36
CA LEU A 37 2.82 6.36 -24.02
C LEU A 37 4.09 7.19 -24.04
N VAL A 38 4.05 8.36 -23.44
CA VAL A 38 5.17 9.30 -23.38
C VAL A 38 5.51 9.57 -21.93
N GLU A 39 6.77 9.39 -21.57
CA GLU A 39 7.33 9.85 -20.32
C GLU A 39 7.51 11.38 -20.40
N LEU A 40 6.85 12.11 -19.51
CA LEU A 40 6.87 13.57 -19.52
C LEU A 40 8.06 14.11 -18.73
N ASP A 41 8.09 13.85 -17.45
CA ASP A 41 9.11 14.31 -16.52
C ASP A 41 8.93 13.62 -15.15
N GLU A 42 9.91 13.78 -14.28
CA GLU A 42 9.89 13.32 -12.90
C GLU A 42 9.41 14.44 -11.96
N ILE A 43 8.37 14.16 -11.17
CA ILE A 43 7.91 15.10 -10.15
C ILE A 43 8.67 14.81 -8.85
N THR A 44 9.58 15.70 -8.50
CA THR A 44 10.40 15.61 -7.29
C THR A 44 10.04 16.71 -6.30
N PHE A 45 9.76 16.34 -5.05
CA PHE A 45 9.50 17.28 -3.96
C PHE A 45 9.87 16.68 -2.60
N ASP A 46 10.17 17.54 -1.64
CA ASP A 46 10.37 17.16 -0.25
C ASP A 46 9.03 17.11 0.47
N PHE A 47 8.72 15.97 1.08
CA PHE A 47 7.58 15.87 1.97
C PHE A 47 7.82 16.69 3.24
N PRO A 48 6.75 17.27 3.83
CA PRO A 48 6.84 17.81 5.18
C PRO A 48 7.20 16.69 6.17
N GLU A 49 7.68 17.07 7.35
CA GLU A 49 7.91 16.09 8.42
C GLU A 49 6.60 15.34 8.74
N ILE A 50 6.65 14.03 8.66
CA ILE A 50 5.51 13.14 8.91
C ILE A 50 5.60 12.69 10.37
N THR A 51 4.82 13.32 11.25
CA THR A 51 4.76 13.01 12.69
C THR A 51 3.67 12.00 13.03
N GLU A 52 2.68 11.86 12.18
CA GLU A 52 1.58 10.88 12.32
C GLU A 52 1.18 10.33 10.93
N ALA A 53 0.57 9.15 10.91
CA ALA A 53 0.12 8.55 9.67
C ALA A 53 -0.92 9.44 8.97
N ALA A 54 -0.72 9.72 7.70
CA ALA A 54 -1.56 10.61 6.92
C ALA A 54 -1.72 10.16 5.46
N THR A 55 -2.85 10.53 4.87
CA THR A 55 -3.08 10.35 3.44
C THR A 55 -2.91 11.67 2.74
N TYR A 56 -2.11 11.67 1.68
CA TYR A 56 -1.94 12.76 0.74
C TYR A 56 -2.57 12.39 -0.59
N HIS A 57 -2.96 13.39 -1.35
CA HIS A 57 -3.48 13.22 -2.71
C HIS A 57 -2.60 13.96 -3.69
N LEU A 58 -2.11 13.26 -4.69
CA LEU A 58 -1.43 13.88 -5.84
C LEU A 58 -2.46 14.00 -6.96
N ASP A 59 -2.95 15.18 -7.18
CA ASP A 59 -3.89 15.51 -8.24
C ASP A 59 -3.13 15.96 -9.48
N LEU A 60 -3.44 15.36 -10.61
CA LEU A 60 -2.93 15.73 -11.92
C LEU A 60 -4.08 16.24 -12.77
N SER A 61 -3.88 17.33 -13.50
CA SER A 61 -4.90 17.87 -14.39
C SER A 61 -4.27 18.60 -15.58
N VAL A 62 -4.99 18.58 -16.72
CA VAL A 62 -4.65 19.39 -17.88
C VAL A 62 -5.79 20.41 -18.07
N PRO A 63 -5.54 21.70 -17.79
CA PRO A 63 -6.56 22.75 -17.92
C PRO A 63 -7.21 22.75 -19.31
N GLU A 64 -8.45 23.20 -19.35
CA GLU A 64 -9.28 23.26 -20.59
C GLU A 64 -9.55 21.88 -21.21
N THR A 65 -9.34 20.80 -20.46
CA THR A 65 -9.68 19.45 -20.85
C THR A 65 -10.42 18.75 -19.71
N ASN A 66 -10.99 17.57 -19.98
CA ASN A 66 -11.58 16.71 -18.95
C ASN A 66 -10.56 15.73 -18.36
N MET A 67 -9.26 16.00 -18.54
CA MET A 67 -8.21 15.11 -18.09
C MET A 67 -7.78 15.46 -16.68
N ALA A 68 -8.09 14.57 -15.78
CA ALA A 68 -7.62 14.62 -14.40
C ALA A 68 -7.41 13.21 -13.87
N ASN A 69 -6.47 13.06 -12.95
CA ASN A 69 -6.26 11.84 -12.20
C ASN A 69 -5.82 12.19 -10.78
N THR A 70 -6.12 11.33 -9.82
CA THR A 70 -5.73 11.49 -8.42
C THR A 70 -5.08 10.21 -7.93
N TYR A 71 -3.93 10.34 -7.29
CA TYR A 71 -3.24 9.26 -6.62
C TYR A 71 -3.25 9.47 -5.12
N GLU A 72 -3.63 8.44 -4.36
CA GLU A 72 -3.54 8.44 -2.91
C GLU A 72 -2.13 7.98 -2.48
N LEU A 73 -1.48 8.77 -1.64
CA LEU A 73 -0.17 8.48 -1.08
C LEU A 73 -0.30 8.33 0.43
N TYR A 74 0.01 7.16 0.93
CA TYR A 74 -0.03 6.85 2.36
C TYR A 74 1.35 7.10 2.97
N CYS A 75 1.44 8.08 3.83
CA CYS A 75 2.69 8.50 4.46
C CYS A 75 2.65 8.16 5.95
N PHE A 76 3.72 7.56 6.43
CA PHE A 76 3.87 7.13 7.80
C PHE A 76 5.11 7.79 8.42
N PRO A 77 5.10 8.10 9.72
CA PRO A 77 6.32 8.55 10.39
C PRO A 77 7.38 7.45 10.35
N THR A 78 8.63 7.87 10.30
CA THR A 78 9.73 6.92 10.45
C THR A 78 9.68 6.34 11.85
N LEU A 79 9.36 5.06 11.95
CA LEU A 79 9.35 4.37 13.22
C LEU A 79 10.80 4.07 13.64
N SER A 80 11.19 4.55 14.81
CA SER A 80 12.48 4.22 15.41
C SER A 80 12.43 2.91 16.21
N THR A 81 11.26 2.27 16.30
CA THR A 81 11.03 1.08 17.09
C THR A 81 11.40 -0.18 16.33
N GLU A 82 12.25 -0.99 16.93
CA GLU A 82 12.50 -2.35 16.48
C GLU A 82 11.21 -3.18 16.56
N ILE A 83 11.10 -4.16 15.67
CA ILE A 83 10.00 -5.15 15.75
C ILE A 83 10.12 -5.85 17.11
N PRO A 84 9.05 -5.87 17.93
CA PRO A 84 9.13 -6.48 19.23
C PRO A 84 9.47 -7.97 19.13
N ALA A 85 10.43 -8.40 19.96
CA ALA A 85 10.83 -9.79 20.00
C ALA A 85 9.77 -10.66 20.70
N SER A 86 9.75 -11.96 20.36
CA SER A 86 8.93 -12.95 21.06
C SER A 86 9.28 -12.97 22.56
N GLY A 87 8.27 -13.07 23.41
CA GLY A 87 8.40 -13.02 24.87
C GLY A 87 8.36 -11.61 25.46
N MET A 88 8.26 -10.58 24.63
CA MET A 88 8.08 -9.20 25.09
C MET A 88 6.60 -8.89 25.37
N THR A 89 6.40 -7.92 26.23
CA THR A 89 5.08 -7.29 26.44
C THR A 89 5.19 -5.84 26.04
N ILE A 90 4.24 -5.37 25.23
CA ILE A 90 4.15 -3.96 24.78
C ILE A 90 2.90 -3.31 25.34
N GLY A 91 2.97 -2.01 25.61
CA GLY A 91 1.89 -1.27 26.26
C GLY A 91 1.87 -1.42 27.78
N GLU A 92 0.87 -0.83 28.43
CA GLU A 92 0.73 -0.86 29.89
C GLU A 92 -0.74 -1.06 30.31
N GLY A 93 -0.95 -1.76 31.40
CA GLY A 93 -2.25 -1.96 32.02
C GLY A 93 -3.26 -2.61 31.07
N ALA A 94 -4.40 -1.98 30.87
CA ALA A 94 -5.46 -2.49 29.99
C ALA A 94 -5.07 -2.54 28.49
N ASN A 95 -3.98 -1.90 28.10
CA ASN A 95 -3.45 -1.88 26.75
C ASN A 95 -2.23 -2.79 26.55
N GLU A 96 -1.92 -3.60 27.56
CA GLU A 96 -0.85 -4.57 27.48
C GLU A 96 -1.12 -5.63 26.42
N VAL A 97 -0.11 -5.92 25.58
CA VAL A 97 -0.18 -6.92 24.51
C VAL A 97 1.05 -7.80 24.60
N HIS A 98 0.85 -9.10 24.73
CA HIS A 98 1.92 -10.09 24.76
C HIS A 98 2.35 -10.44 23.33
N VAL A 99 3.65 -10.43 23.09
CA VAL A 99 4.24 -10.79 21.78
C VAL A 99 4.78 -12.19 21.84
N THR A 100 4.35 -13.07 20.97
CA THR A 100 4.87 -14.42 20.90
C THR A 100 4.97 -14.94 19.46
N ALA A 101 5.97 -15.80 19.21
CA ALA A 101 6.11 -16.58 17.99
C ALA A 101 5.57 -18.02 18.13
N ASP A 102 5.23 -18.43 19.35
CA ASP A 102 4.69 -19.77 19.63
C ASP A 102 3.16 -19.78 19.58
N TYR A 103 2.61 -20.65 18.74
CA TYR A 103 1.15 -20.75 18.56
C TYR A 103 0.44 -21.29 19.79
N ALA A 104 1.01 -22.27 20.49
CA ALA A 104 0.37 -22.86 21.67
C ALA A 104 0.34 -21.86 22.83
N GLU A 105 1.40 -21.08 23.01
CA GLU A 105 1.46 -19.98 23.95
C GLU A 105 0.43 -18.90 23.60
N ALA A 106 0.35 -18.50 22.33
CA ALA A 106 -0.66 -17.53 21.87
C ALA A 106 -2.07 -17.97 22.21
N CYS A 107 -2.41 -19.24 21.96
CA CYS A 107 -3.71 -19.80 22.31
C CYS A 107 -3.97 -19.79 23.82
N ALA A 108 -2.99 -20.14 24.63
CA ALA A 108 -3.12 -20.15 26.10
C ALA A 108 -3.34 -18.73 26.65
N LEU A 109 -2.62 -17.75 26.17
CA LEU A 109 -2.76 -16.33 26.52
C LEU A 109 -4.16 -15.80 26.14
N LEU A 110 -4.64 -16.11 24.93
CA LEU A 110 -5.97 -15.74 24.47
C LEU A 110 -7.08 -16.37 25.30
N GLN A 111 -6.94 -17.65 25.68
CA GLN A 111 -7.90 -18.34 26.57
C GLN A 111 -8.01 -17.68 27.95
N ASN A 112 -6.93 -17.06 28.41
CA ASN A 112 -6.89 -16.27 29.65
C ASN A 112 -7.37 -14.82 29.46
N GLY A 113 -7.91 -14.46 28.30
CA GLY A 113 -8.44 -13.13 28.00
C GLY A 113 -7.38 -12.06 27.76
N GLN A 114 -6.13 -12.47 27.51
CA GLN A 114 -5.04 -11.55 27.24
C GLN A 114 -5.01 -11.16 25.77
N LYS A 115 -4.47 -9.96 25.48
CA LYS A 115 -4.23 -9.51 24.10
C LYS A 115 -2.91 -10.06 23.61
N VAL A 116 -2.88 -10.60 22.41
CA VAL A 116 -1.70 -11.25 21.86
C VAL A 116 -1.37 -10.71 20.47
N LEU A 117 -0.11 -10.40 20.25
CA LEU A 117 0.47 -10.20 18.93
C LEU A 117 1.26 -11.47 18.58
N TYR A 118 0.69 -12.29 17.71
CA TYR A 118 1.35 -13.51 17.23
C TYR A 118 2.19 -13.18 15.98
N LEU A 119 3.51 -13.35 16.10
CA LEU A 119 4.49 -13.08 15.05
C LEU A 119 5.31 -14.35 14.78
N PRO A 120 4.80 -15.31 14.00
CA PRO A 120 5.52 -16.53 13.70
C PRO A 120 6.78 -16.22 12.87
N THR A 121 7.93 -16.73 13.30
CA THR A 121 9.19 -16.62 12.55
C THR A 121 9.33 -17.72 11.51
N GLU A 122 8.73 -18.88 11.78
CA GLU A 122 8.71 -20.03 10.89
C GLU A 122 7.32 -20.65 10.88
N LEU A 123 6.86 -21.05 9.71
CA LEU A 123 5.60 -21.78 9.52
C LEU A 123 5.95 -23.14 8.91
N ALA A 124 5.59 -24.23 9.60
CA ALA A 124 5.89 -25.60 9.18
C ALA A 124 5.18 -25.94 7.85
N ASP A 125 3.94 -25.52 7.70
CA ASP A 125 3.08 -25.82 6.55
C ASP A 125 2.77 -24.54 5.74
N LYS A 126 3.83 -23.84 5.32
CA LYS A 126 3.67 -22.65 4.49
C LYS A 126 3.50 -23.01 3.02
N ILE A 127 2.64 -22.28 2.34
CA ILE A 127 2.60 -22.25 0.88
C ILE A 127 3.41 -21.03 0.45
N GLU A 128 4.48 -21.25 -0.31
CA GLU A 128 5.24 -20.16 -0.89
C GLU A 128 4.37 -19.46 -1.95
N GLY A 129 4.23 -18.16 -1.82
CA GLY A 129 3.48 -17.32 -2.72
C GLY A 129 4.13 -15.97 -2.90
N PHE A 130 3.65 -15.21 -3.87
CA PHE A 130 4.03 -13.84 -4.06
C PHE A 130 2.78 -12.98 -4.27
N TYR A 131 2.88 -11.72 -3.91
CA TYR A 131 1.80 -10.78 -4.19
C TYR A 131 1.68 -10.57 -5.69
N CYS A 132 0.49 -10.81 -6.22
CA CYS A 132 0.20 -10.60 -7.62
C CYS A 132 -1.24 -10.14 -7.75
N THR A 133 -1.42 -9.00 -8.36
CA THR A 133 -2.75 -8.42 -8.66
C THR A 133 -3.22 -8.79 -10.06
N ASP A 134 -2.43 -9.60 -10.78
CA ASP A 134 -2.66 -9.91 -12.16
C ASP A 134 -3.72 -11.02 -12.32
N PHE A 135 -4.42 -10.97 -13.43
CA PHE A 135 -5.34 -12.00 -13.90
C PHE A 135 -4.71 -13.41 -13.94
N TRP A 136 -3.40 -13.49 -14.18
CA TRP A 136 -2.63 -14.73 -14.23
C TRP A 136 -2.50 -15.48 -12.89
N CYS A 137 -2.96 -14.89 -11.79
CA CYS A 137 -2.96 -15.53 -10.46
C CYS A 137 -4.14 -16.48 -10.23
N TYR A 138 -5.05 -16.58 -11.18
CA TYR A 138 -6.20 -17.46 -11.03
C TYR A 138 -5.79 -18.93 -11.03
N PRO A 139 -6.47 -19.78 -10.21
CA PRO A 139 -6.18 -21.21 -10.12
C PRO A 139 -6.17 -21.94 -11.49
N MET A 140 -6.96 -21.45 -12.46
CA MET A 140 -6.99 -22.04 -13.81
C MET A 140 -5.63 -22.02 -14.51
N PHE A 141 -4.76 -21.08 -14.15
CA PHE A 141 -3.42 -21.00 -14.75
C PHE A 141 -2.42 -21.94 -14.09
N ARG A 142 -2.76 -22.55 -12.96
CA ARG A 142 -1.94 -23.59 -12.34
C ARG A 142 -1.72 -24.76 -13.30
N ASP A 143 -2.79 -25.30 -13.83
CA ASP A 143 -2.74 -26.44 -14.75
C ASP A 143 -1.94 -26.11 -16.02
N ILE A 144 -2.06 -24.87 -16.50
CA ILE A 144 -1.29 -24.38 -17.65
C ILE A 144 0.20 -24.29 -17.30
N CYS A 145 0.54 -23.77 -16.12
CA CYS A 145 1.94 -23.69 -15.66
C CYS A 145 2.54 -25.09 -15.52
N GLU A 146 1.83 -26.03 -14.91
CA GLU A 146 2.26 -27.42 -14.77
C GLU A 146 2.49 -28.08 -16.12
N TRP A 147 1.54 -27.89 -17.05
CA TRP A 147 1.69 -28.40 -18.43
C TRP A 147 2.92 -27.81 -19.13
N MET A 148 3.18 -26.51 -18.94
CA MET A 148 4.34 -25.83 -19.51
C MET A 148 5.64 -26.09 -18.75
N LYS A 149 5.64 -26.86 -17.67
CA LYS A 149 6.77 -27.09 -16.76
C LYS A 149 7.39 -25.78 -16.22
N LYS A 150 6.56 -24.79 -15.96
CA LYS A 150 6.94 -23.52 -15.36
C LYS A 150 6.56 -23.50 -13.87
N PRO A 151 7.22 -22.69 -13.04
CA PRO A 151 6.79 -22.49 -11.65
C PRO A 151 5.32 -22.09 -11.62
N VAL A 152 4.55 -22.72 -10.74
CA VAL A 152 3.15 -22.40 -10.54
C VAL A 152 3.07 -21.02 -9.87
N ALA A 153 2.34 -20.10 -10.50
CA ALA A 153 2.07 -18.83 -9.90
C ALA A 153 1.08 -19.01 -8.73
N VAL A 154 1.56 -18.86 -7.50
CA VAL A 154 0.74 -18.80 -6.30
C VAL A 154 0.72 -17.36 -5.84
N GLY A 155 -0.26 -16.61 -6.34
CA GLY A 155 -0.42 -15.21 -5.99
C GLY A 155 -1.46 -15.01 -4.89
N THR A 156 -1.33 -13.92 -4.17
CA THR A 156 -2.35 -13.43 -3.25
C THR A 156 -2.91 -12.12 -3.79
N MET A 157 -4.21 -11.92 -3.63
CA MET A 157 -4.88 -10.68 -4.05
C MET A 157 -4.75 -9.55 -3.02
N GLY A 158 -3.87 -9.69 -2.04
CA GLY A 158 -3.67 -8.73 -0.96
C GLY A 158 -4.06 -9.28 0.41
N LEU A 159 -4.02 -8.41 1.41
CA LEU A 159 -4.38 -8.74 2.78
C LEU A 159 -5.86 -8.45 3.02
N LEU A 160 -6.57 -9.39 3.65
CA LEU A 160 -7.91 -9.12 4.17
C LEU A 160 -7.76 -8.33 5.48
N ILE A 161 -8.06 -7.04 5.42
CA ILE A 161 -7.94 -6.14 6.57
C ILE A 161 -9.33 -5.84 7.13
N GLN A 162 -9.50 -6.08 8.42
CA GLN A 162 -10.70 -5.63 9.16
C GLN A 162 -10.51 -4.16 9.55
N LYS A 163 -10.97 -3.26 8.70
CA LYS A 163 -10.76 -1.79 8.82
C LYS A 163 -11.19 -1.20 10.15
N ASP A 164 -12.30 -1.70 10.69
CA ASP A 164 -12.90 -1.17 11.92
C ASP A 164 -12.25 -1.75 13.18
N HIS A 165 -11.17 -2.53 13.05
CA HIS A 165 -10.48 -3.07 14.19
C HIS A 165 -9.72 -1.95 14.94
N PRO A 166 -9.87 -1.86 16.28
CA PRO A 166 -9.25 -0.78 17.07
C PRO A 166 -7.74 -0.62 16.88
N ALA A 167 -7.02 -1.72 16.58
CA ALA A 167 -5.58 -1.67 16.32
C ALA A 167 -5.21 -0.92 15.01
N LEU A 168 -6.18 -0.68 14.12
CA LEU A 168 -5.97 -0.07 12.82
C LEU A 168 -6.48 1.38 12.74
N VAL A 169 -6.99 1.94 13.83
CA VAL A 169 -7.55 3.31 13.86
C VAL A 169 -6.54 4.37 13.38
N SER A 170 -5.27 4.17 13.66
CA SER A 170 -4.19 5.07 13.22
C SER A 170 -3.50 4.62 11.93
N PHE A 171 -4.02 3.60 11.26
CA PHE A 171 -3.46 3.09 10.02
C PHE A 171 -4.40 3.40 8.85
N PRO A 172 -4.14 4.46 8.08
CA PRO A 172 -4.99 4.83 6.95
C PRO A 172 -4.81 3.82 5.81
N ALA A 173 -5.62 2.78 5.81
CA ALA A 173 -5.70 1.83 4.72
C ALA A 173 -7.13 1.74 4.22
N HIS A 174 -7.36 2.04 2.95
CA HIS A 174 -8.70 2.02 2.39
C HIS A 174 -9.08 0.70 1.73
N LYS A 175 -8.11 -0.13 1.37
CA LYS A 175 -8.35 -1.43 0.75
C LYS A 175 -7.19 -2.37 1.03
N TYR A 176 -7.54 -3.63 1.16
CA TYR A 176 -6.76 -4.88 1.10
C TYR A 176 -6.69 -5.67 2.35
#